data_d8601822ea98fa06645fc52a70b25cc1
#
_entry.id   d8601822ea98fa06645fc52a70b25cc1
#
_cell.length_a   1.000
_cell.length_b   1.000
_cell.length_c   1.000
_cell.angle_alpha   90.00
_cell.angle_beta   90.00
_cell.angle_gamma   90.00
#
_symmetry.space_group_name_H-M   'P 1'
#
loop_
_entity.id
_entity.type
_entity.pdbx_description
1 polymer ?
#
loop_
_entity_poly.entity_id
_entity_poly.type
_entity_poly.pdbx_seq_one_letter_code
_entity_poly.pdbx_strand_id
1 'polypeptide(L)'
;MPPTLREAEGFLKNPSSKAYEELIDGLLIDPRFGERMAVHWLDLVRYSDTIGYHSDNFMEVSAYRDYVIEAFNENLPYDQFVIENLAGDLVPEATDRQKIASGYNRLLQTTQEGGAQAAEYLAIYQADRVRNFGIVWLGATTGCAQCHDHKYDPFTIK
;
A
#
# COMPACT_ATOMS: atom_id res chain seq x y z
N MET A 1 -7.87 -3.51 17.71
CA MET A 1 -8.20 -2.88 19.03
C MET A 1 -7.86 -3.88 20.12
N PRO A 2 -7.54 -3.45 21.36
CA PRO A 2 -7.35 -4.39 22.47
C PRO A 2 -8.67 -5.16 22.74
N PRO A 3 -8.58 -6.39 23.29
CA PRO A 3 -9.77 -7.15 23.63
C PRO A 3 -10.57 -6.45 24.72
N THR A 4 -11.88 -6.62 24.71
CA THR A 4 -12.74 -6.22 25.83
C THR A 4 -12.49 -7.15 27.03
N LEU A 5 -12.86 -6.71 28.24
CA LEU A 5 -12.76 -7.54 29.43
C LEU A 5 -13.52 -8.87 29.26
N ARG A 6 -14.70 -8.83 28.62
CA ARG A 6 -15.51 -10.01 28.37
C ARG A 6 -14.82 -11.03 27.45
N GLU A 7 -14.16 -10.55 26.38
CA GLU A 7 -13.38 -11.39 25.46
C GLU A 7 -12.18 -12.01 26.17
N ALA A 8 -11.43 -11.21 26.94
CA ALA A 8 -10.29 -11.70 27.71
C ALA A 8 -10.70 -12.76 28.75
N GLU A 9 -11.77 -12.51 29.51
CA GLU A 9 -12.29 -13.47 30.48
C GLU A 9 -12.82 -14.75 29.81
N GLY A 10 -13.48 -14.61 28.66
CA GLY A 10 -13.96 -15.76 27.87
C GLY A 10 -12.81 -16.65 27.43
N PHE A 11 -11.73 -16.07 26.92
CA PHE A 11 -10.52 -16.81 26.53
C PHE A 11 -9.86 -17.50 27.71
N LEU A 12 -9.68 -16.80 28.84
CA LEU A 12 -9.04 -17.35 30.03
C LEU A 12 -9.84 -18.51 30.68
N LYS A 13 -11.16 -18.51 30.53
CA LYS A 13 -12.06 -19.55 31.04
C LYS A 13 -12.29 -20.71 30.07
N ASN A 14 -11.78 -20.58 28.81
CA ASN A 14 -11.96 -21.60 27.78
C ASN A 14 -11.02 -22.80 28.05
N PRO A 15 -11.53 -24.01 28.42
CA PRO A 15 -10.71 -25.15 28.69
C PRO A 15 -10.28 -25.93 27.44
N SER A 16 -10.67 -25.47 26.26
CA SER A 16 -10.36 -26.14 25.01
C SER A 16 -8.86 -26.09 24.71
N SER A 17 -8.27 -27.22 24.32
CA SER A 17 -6.90 -27.25 23.80
C SER A 17 -6.74 -26.49 22.51
N LYS A 18 -7.85 -26.11 21.85
CA LYS A 18 -7.90 -25.32 20.62
C LYS A 18 -8.24 -23.85 20.86
N ALA A 19 -8.38 -23.41 22.12
CA ALA A 19 -8.78 -22.04 22.44
C ALA A 19 -7.93 -20.97 21.76
N TYR A 20 -6.63 -21.24 21.59
CA TYR A 20 -5.72 -20.32 20.92
C TYR A 20 -5.93 -20.28 19.39
N GLU A 21 -6.16 -21.42 18.76
CA GLU A 21 -6.47 -21.52 17.34
C GLU A 21 -7.81 -20.83 17.02
N GLU A 22 -8.83 -21.09 17.84
CA GLU A 22 -10.15 -20.46 17.74
C GLU A 22 -10.08 -18.94 17.87
N LEU A 23 -9.19 -18.42 18.75
CA LEU A 23 -8.93 -17.00 18.88
C LEU A 23 -8.29 -16.42 17.62
N ILE A 24 -7.26 -17.09 17.06
CA ILE A 24 -6.59 -16.67 15.84
C ILE A 24 -7.59 -16.63 14.67
N ASP A 25 -8.34 -17.69 14.48
CA ASP A 25 -9.33 -17.79 13.42
C ASP A 25 -10.38 -16.66 13.54
N GLY A 26 -10.83 -16.41 14.76
CA GLY A 26 -11.75 -15.30 15.06
C GLY A 26 -11.17 -13.92 14.72
N LEU A 27 -9.88 -13.70 14.94
CA LEU A 27 -9.20 -12.45 14.61
C LEU A 27 -8.97 -12.29 13.10
N LEU A 28 -8.70 -13.39 12.39
CA LEU A 28 -8.47 -13.37 10.95
C LEU A 28 -9.74 -13.09 10.14
N ILE A 29 -10.91 -13.49 10.62
CA ILE A 29 -12.20 -13.20 9.98
C ILE A 29 -12.84 -11.88 10.43
N ASP A 30 -12.25 -11.19 11.41
CA ASP A 30 -12.75 -9.88 11.86
C ASP A 30 -12.51 -8.82 10.79
N PRO A 31 -13.51 -8.05 10.36
CA PRO A 31 -13.33 -6.99 9.35
C PRO A 31 -12.23 -5.98 9.70
N ARG A 32 -11.96 -5.78 10.98
CA ARG A 32 -10.88 -4.92 11.48
C ARG A 32 -9.48 -5.47 11.17
N PHE A 33 -9.36 -6.74 10.77
CA PHE A 33 -8.09 -7.32 10.31
C PHE A 33 -7.57 -6.58 9.10
N GLY A 34 -8.41 -6.37 8.07
CA GLY A 34 -8.04 -5.62 6.87
C GLY A 34 -7.66 -4.17 7.19
N GLU A 35 -8.43 -3.48 8.05
CA GLU A 35 -8.09 -2.12 8.49
C GLU A 35 -6.71 -2.08 9.16
N ARG A 36 -6.40 -3.06 10.01
CA ARG A 36 -5.12 -3.13 10.73
C ARG A 36 -3.95 -3.43 9.79
N MET A 37 -4.13 -4.36 8.86
CA MET A 37 -3.09 -4.75 7.90
C MET A 37 -2.86 -3.68 6.85
N ALA A 38 -3.93 -3.01 6.41
CA ALA A 38 -3.85 -1.91 5.45
C ALA A 38 -2.95 -0.77 5.92
N VAL A 39 -2.87 -0.49 7.22
CA VAL A 39 -1.99 0.57 7.76
C VAL A 39 -0.55 0.35 7.33
N HIS A 40 -0.03 -0.87 7.43
CA HIS A 40 1.35 -1.18 7.05
C HIS A 40 1.59 -1.02 5.54
N TRP A 41 0.62 -1.45 4.74
CA TRP A 41 0.69 -1.28 3.29
C TRP A 41 0.60 0.18 2.87
N LEU A 42 -0.37 0.92 3.41
CA LEU A 42 -0.60 2.33 3.09
C LEU A 42 0.60 3.21 3.46
N ASP A 43 1.26 2.90 4.57
CA ASP A 43 2.52 3.56 4.98
C ASP A 43 3.65 3.26 3.97
N LEU A 44 3.81 2.00 3.59
CA LEU A 44 4.83 1.57 2.62
C LEU A 44 4.66 2.24 1.24
N VAL A 45 3.42 2.36 0.76
CA VAL A 45 3.12 3.00 -0.53
C VAL A 45 2.97 4.53 -0.42
N ARG A 46 3.15 5.09 0.78
CA ARG A 46 3.08 6.54 1.06
C ARG A 46 1.70 7.13 0.74
N TYR A 47 0.66 6.40 1.12
CA TYR A 47 -0.71 6.88 0.98
C TYR A 47 -0.89 8.22 1.69
N SER A 48 -1.45 9.19 0.98
CA SER A 48 -1.86 10.48 1.53
C SER A 48 -3.08 10.98 0.75
N ASP A 49 -3.94 11.70 1.41
CA ASP A 49 -5.11 12.38 0.83
C ASP A 49 -4.80 13.83 0.40
N THR A 50 -3.51 14.17 0.32
CA THR A 50 -3.02 15.45 -0.16
C THR A 50 -1.91 15.28 -1.18
N ILE A 51 -1.63 16.33 -1.98
CA ILE A 51 -0.61 16.31 -3.03
C ILE A 51 0.82 16.44 -2.50
N GLY A 52 1.02 16.90 -1.27
CA GLY A 52 2.28 16.92 -0.54
C GLY A 52 3.22 18.08 -0.85
N TYR A 53 3.16 18.71 -2.03
CA TYR A 53 3.98 19.87 -2.36
C TYR A 53 3.20 21.18 -2.27
N HIS A 54 3.91 22.26 -1.95
CA HIS A 54 3.46 23.64 -1.92
C HIS A 54 2.20 23.85 -1.07
N SER A 55 1.03 24.04 -1.68
CA SER A 55 -0.23 24.30 -0.95
C SER A 55 -0.87 23.05 -0.34
N ASP A 56 -0.29 21.90 -0.55
CA ASP A 56 -0.76 20.61 0.03
C ASP A 56 -2.26 20.37 -0.16
N ASN A 57 -2.74 20.60 -1.39
CA ASN A 57 -4.15 20.50 -1.71
C ASN A 57 -4.68 19.07 -1.56
N PHE A 58 -5.94 18.95 -1.18
CA PHE A 58 -6.63 17.68 -1.07
C PHE A 58 -6.64 16.91 -2.40
N MET A 59 -6.42 15.60 -2.30
CA MET A 59 -6.50 14.64 -3.40
C MET A 59 -7.36 13.45 -2.99
N GLU A 60 -8.46 13.23 -3.73
CA GLU A 60 -9.35 12.10 -3.43
C GLU A 60 -8.72 10.78 -3.86
N VAL A 61 -8.33 9.97 -2.90
CA VAL A 61 -7.74 8.63 -3.08
C VAL A 61 -8.29 7.59 -2.10
N SER A 62 -9.36 7.92 -1.37
CA SER A 62 -9.95 7.06 -0.35
C SER A 62 -10.39 5.70 -0.90
N ALA A 63 -10.86 5.66 -2.16
CA ALA A 63 -11.24 4.41 -2.81
C ALA A 63 -10.08 3.39 -2.88
N TYR A 64 -8.83 3.85 -3.08
CA TYR A 64 -7.66 2.98 -3.03
C TYR A 64 -7.43 2.39 -1.64
N ARG A 65 -7.58 3.19 -0.59
CA ARG A 65 -7.49 2.70 0.80
C ARG A 65 -8.52 1.61 1.06
N ASP A 66 -9.76 1.85 0.65
CA ASP A 66 -10.85 0.90 0.86
C ASP A 66 -10.59 -0.41 0.09
N TYR A 67 -10.10 -0.33 -1.17
CA TYR A 67 -9.63 -1.50 -1.91
C TYR A 67 -8.58 -2.31 -1.15
N VAL A 68 -7.58 -1.64 -0.55
CA VAL A 68 -6.51 -2.33 0.22
C VAL A 68 -7.09 -3.04 1.43
N ILE A 69 -8.00 -2.42 2.17
CA ILE A 69 -8.69 -3.02 3.32
C ILE A 69 -9.46 -4.28 2.89
N GLU A 70 -10.23 -4.18 1.82
CA GLU A 70 -10.99 -5.30 1.25
C GLU A 70 -10.07 -6.43 0.80
N ALA A 71 -8.98 -6.12 0.08
CA ALA A 71 -8.02 -7.10 -0.40
C ALA A 71 -7.40 -7.92 0.74
N PHE A 72 -7.08 -7.30 1.88
CA PHE A 72 -6.62 -8.01 3.07
C PHE A 72 -7.71 -8.86 3.71
N ASN A 73 -8.94 -8.36 3.83
CA ASN A 73 -10.05 -9.12 4.41
C ASN A 73 -10.47 -10.32 3.55
N GLU A 74 -10.36 -10.20 2.24
CA GLU A 74 -10.63 -11.28 1.29
C GLU A 74 -9.46 -12.26 1.14
N ASN A 75 -8.31 -11.96 1.77
CA ASN A 75 -7.06 -12.69 1.56
C ASN A 75 -6.72 -12.84 0.08
N LEU A 76 -6.82 -11.71 -0.67
CA LEU A 76 -6.57 -11.68 -2.11
C LEU A 76 -5.19 -12.28 -2.42
N PRO A 77 -5.07 -13.24 -3.36
CA PRO A 77 -3.79 -13.82 -3.75
C PRO A 77 -2.77 -12.73 -4.11
N TYR A 78 -1.53 -12.89 -3.64
CA TYR A 78 -0.51 -11.86 -3.77
C TYR A 78 -0.19 -11.51 -5.22
N ASP A 79 -0.14 -12.48 -6.12
CA ASP A 79 0.07 -12.27 -7.54
C ASP A 79 -1.05 -11.43 -8.17
N GLN A 80 -2.31 -11.70 -7.79
CA GLN A 80 -3.43 -10.89 -8.23
C GLN A 80 -3.35 -9.48 -7.65
N PHE A 81 -3.02 -9.33 -6.36
CA PHE A 81 -2.84 -8.04 -5.73
C PHE A 81 -1.76 -7.20 -6.44
N VAL A 82 -0.62 -7.82 -6.83
CA VAL A 82 0.44 -7.18 -7.61
C VAL A 82 -0.08 -6.69 -8.97
N ILE A 83 -0.75 -7.57 -9.72
CA ILE A 83 -1.28 -7.23 -11.05
C ILE A 83 -2.27 -6.08 -10.96
N GLU A 84 -3.19 -6.13 -10.01
CA GLU A 84 -4.22 -5.10 -9.85
C GLU A 84 -3.63 -3.74 -9.46
N ASN A 85 -2.63 -3.71 -8.56
CA ASN A 85 -1.96 -2.46 -8.18
C ASN A 85 -1.13 -1.85 -9.31
N LEU A 86 -0.39 -2.66 -10.07
CA LEU A 86 0.53 -2.17 -11.09
C LEU A 86 -0.14 -1.90 -12.44
N ALA A 87 -1.13 -2.70 -12.80
CA ALA A 87 -1.72 -2.74 -14.13
C ALA A 87 -3.23 -3.05 -14.13
N GLY A 88 -3.94 -2.79 -13.04
CA GLY A 88 -5.35 -3.11 -12.92
C GLY A 88 -6.24 -2.44 -13.98
N ASP A 89 -5.88 -1.23 -14.41
CA ASP A 89 -6.54 -0.50 -15.48
C ASP A 89 -6.25 -1.05 -16.89
N LEU A 90 -5.21 -1.89 -17.03
CA LEU A 90 -4.78 -2.50 -18.30
C LEU A 90 -5.29 -3.94 -18.47
N VAL A 91 -5.90 -4.51 -17.43
CA VAL A 91 -6.51 -5.85 -17.52
C VAL A 91 -7.66 -5.81 -18.52
N PRO A 92 -7.80 -6.79 -19.43
CA PRO A 92 -8.94 -6.85 -20.35
C PRO A 92 -10.27 -6.79 -19.58
N GLU A 93 -11.18 -5.94 -20.02
CA GLU A 93 -12.48 -5.71 -19.36
C GLU A 93 -12.36 -5.34 -17.86
N ALA A 94 -11.33 -4.55 -17.52
CA ALA A 94 -11.03 -4.15 -16.14
C ALA A 94 -12.27 -3.64 -15.41
N THR A 95 -12.54 -4.23 -14.25
CA THR A 95 -13.58 -3.78 -13.32
C THR A 95 -13.20 -2.45 -12.68
N ASP A 96 -14.17 -1.74 -12.12
CA ASP A 96 -13.89 -0.49 -11.40
C ASP A 96 -12.98 -0.73 -10.20
N ARG A 97 -13.11 -1.88 -9.51
CA ARG A 97 -12.20 -2.28 -8.44
C ARG A 97 -10.75 -2.38 -8.90
N GLN A 98 -10.51 -3.02 -10.05
CA GLN A 98 -9.16 -3.15 -10.62
C GLN A 98 -8.58 -1.81 -11.06
N LYS A 99 -9.41 -0.92 -11.62
CA LYS A 99 -9.00 0.46 -11.94
C LYS A 99 -8.66 1.26 -10.68
N ILE A 100 -9.42 1.09 -9.59
CA ILE A 100 -9.15 1.70 -8.28
C ILE A 100 -7.81 1.20 -7.73
N ALA A 101 -7.53 -0.10 -7.82
CA ALA A 101 -6.27 -0.69 -7.38
C ALA A 101 -5.07 -0.05 -8.09
N SER A 102 -5.14 0.21 -9.40
CA SER A 102 -4.09 0.90 -10.15
C SER A 102 -3.84 2.35 -9.70
N GLY A 103 -4.70 2.87 -8.83
CA GLY A 103 -4.50 4.13 -8.10
C GLY A 103 -3.18 4.17 -7.31
N TYR A 104 -2.57 3.01 -6.97
CA TYR A 104 -1.20 2.92 -6.48
C TYR A 104 -0.22 3.80 -7.28
N ASN A 105 -0.33 3.81 -8.60
CA ASN A 105 0.54 4.59 -9.48
C ASN A 105 0.38 6.11 -9.33
N ARG A 106 -0.62 6.58 -8.60
CA ARG A 106 -0.89 8.00 -8.33
C ARG A 106 -0.42 8.44 -6.95
N LEU A 107 0.02 7.52 -6.09
CA LEU A 107 0.45 7.79 -4.72
C LEU A 107 1.88 8.36 -4.72
N LEU A 108 2.04 9.59 -5.18
CA LEU A 108 3.30 10.33 -5.12
C LEU A 108 3.02 11.81 -4.84
N GLN A 109 4.01 12.48 -4.29
CA GLN A 109 3.92 13.93 -4.14
C GLN A 109 3.92 14.59 -5.51
N THR A 110 2.95 15.48 -5.74
CA THR A 110 2.83 16.26 -6.97
C THR A 110 2.75 17.75 -6.67
N THR A 111 3.10 18.60 -7.65
CA THR A 111 2.98 20.03 -7.50
C THR A 111 1.82 20.59 -8.32
N GLN A 112 1.17 21.62 -7.79
CA GLN A 112 0.21 22.48 -8.49
C GLN A 112 0.69 23.94 -8.49
N GLU A 113 1.97 24.16 -8.24
CA GLU A 113 2.57 25.48 -8.19
C GLU A 113 2.58 26.15 -9.57
N GLY A 114 2.12 27.39 -9.63
CA GLY A 114 2.27 28.23 -10.82
C GLY A 114 3.75 28.56 -11.04
N GLY A 115 4.27 28.23 -12.21
CA GLY A 115 5.70 28.43 -12.53
C GLY A 115 6.57 27.19 -12.37
N ALA A 116 6.00 26.07 -11.92
CA ALA A 116 6.70 24.78 -11.90
C ALA A 116 7.20 24.41 -13.31
N GLN A 117 8.46 23.97 -13.39
CA GLN A 117 9.04 23.54 -14.67
C GLN A 117 8.63 22.09 -14.97
N ALA A 118 7.81 21.88 -16.00
CA ALA A 118 7.24 20.59 -16.31
C ALA A 118 8.28 19.47 -16.49
N ALA A 119 9.42 19.76 -17.14
CA ALA A 119 10.48 18.78 -17.35
C ALA A 119 11.16 18.35 -16.04
N GLU A 120 11.37 19.30 -15.12
CA GLU A 120 11.95 19.03 -13.79
C GLU A 120 11.04 18.11 -12.98
N TYR A 121 9.76 18.46 -12.84
CA TYR A 121 8.82 17.67 -12.07
C TYR A 121 8.55 16.32 -12.70
N LEU A 122 8.54 16.20 -14.03
CA LEU A 122 8.45 14.90 -14.69
C LEU A 122 9.62 13.99 -14.30
N ALA A 123 10.84 14.50 -14.28
CA ALA A 123 12.03 13.76 -13.85
C ALA A 123 11.94 13.36 -12.36
N ILE A 124 11.48 14.26 -11.49
CA ILE A 124 11.25 13.99 -10.07
C ILE A 124 10.22 12.86 -9.88
N TYR A 125 9.09 12.93 -10.58
CA TYR A 125 8.04 11.91 -10.48
C TYR A 125 8.48 10.54 -11.02
N GLN A 126 9.26 10.52 -12.09
CA GLN A 126 9.83 9.27 -12.63
C GLN A 126 10.80 8.63 -11.63
N ALA A 127 11.74 9.41 -11.08
CA ALA A 127 12.68 8.92 -10.08
C ALA A 127 11.97 8.43 -8.82
N ASP A 128 10.92 9.12 -8.38
CA ASP A 128 10.11 8.73 -7.24
C ASP A 128 9.37 7.41 -7.45
N ARG A 129 8.76 7.21 -8.62
CA ARG A 129 8.09 5.95 -8.96
C ARG A 129 9.05 4.77 -8.97
N VAL A 130 10.24 4.94 -9.55
CA VAL A 130 11.27 3.87 -9.58
C VAL A 130 11.72 3.53 -8.16
N ARG A 131 11.94 4.52 -7.31
CA ARG A 131 12.30 4.31 -5.90
C ARG A 131 11.22 3.56 -5.13
N ASN A 132 9.97 4.01 -5.23
CA ASN A 132 8.86 3.38 -4.53
C ASN A 132 8.61 1.95 -5.04
N PHE A 133 8.63 1.75 -6.36
CA PHE A 133 8.50 0.41 -6.95
C PHE A 133 9.59 -0.54 -6.43
N GLY A 134 10.83 -0.09 -6.39
CA GLY A 134 11.95 -0.88 -5.86
C GLY A 134 11.74 -1.30 -4.42
N ILE A 135 11.35 -0.37 -3.55
CA ILE A 135 11.11 -0.64 -2.13
C ILE A 135 9.90 -1.55 -1.93
N VAL A 136 8.77 -1.22 -2.56
CA VAL A 136 7.48 -1.89 -2.31
C VAL A 136 7.46 -3.31 -2.87
N TRP A 137 7.89 -3.49 -4.12
CA TRP A 137 7.70 -4.75 -4.85
C TRP A 137 8.94 -5.64 -4.90
N LEU A 138 10.13 -5.04 -4.84
CA LEU A 138 11.40 -5.77 -4.94
C LEU A 138 12.15 -5.86 -3.61
N GLY A 139 11.72 -5.14 -2.58
CA GLY A 139 12.46 -5.04 -1.32
C GLY A 139 13.86 -4.44 -1.49
N ALA A 140 14.06 -3.62 -2.53
CA ALA A 140 15.35 -3.11 -2.95
C ALA A 140 15.45 -1.58 -2.88
N THR A 141 16.58 -1.05 -2.42
CA THR A 141 16.81 0.39 -2.29
C THR A 141 17.32 1.02 -3.60
N THR A 142 16.54 0.88 -4.68
CA THR A 142 16.90 1.38 -6.01
C THR A 142 17.23 2.87 -6.06
N GLY A 143 16.75 3.66 -5.07
CA GLY A 143 17.06 5.09 -4.97
C GLY A 143 18.55 5.42 -4.87
N CYS A 144 19.39 4.51 -4.36
CA CYS A 144 20.85 4.69 -4.31
C CYS A 144 21.45 4.78 -5.71
N ALA A 145 20.89 4.02 -6.67
CA ALA A 145 21.36 3.98 -8.05
C ALA A 145 21.04 5.25 -8.85
N GLN A 146 20.33 6.20 -8.29
CA GLN A 146 20.13 7.52 -8.92
C GLN A 146 21.43 8.33 -9.01
N CYS A 147 22.37 8.14 -8.06
CA CYS A 147 23.59 8.93 -7.96
C CYS A 147 24.88 8.11 -8.14
N HIS A 148 24.85 6.82 -7.79
CA HIS A 148 25.99 5.91 -7.87
C HIS A 148 25.53 4.46 -7.93
N ASP A 149 26.38 3.53 -8.31
CA ASP A 149 26.07 2.11 -8.26
C ASP A 149 25.71 1.69 -6.83
N HIS A 150 24.68 0.86 -6.70
CA HIS A 150 24.26 0.38 -5.38
C HIS A 150 25.39 -0.44 -4.74
N LYS A 151 25.63 -0.21 -3.45
CA LYS A 151 26.79 -0.83 -2.77
C LYS A 151 26.69 -2.36 -2.67
N TYR A 152 25.51 -2.88 -2.53
CA TYR A 152 25.26 -4.31 -2.25
C TYR A 152 24.38 -5.00 -3.29
N ASP A 153 23.40 -4.29 -3.82
CA ASP A 153 22.43 -4.83 -4.79
C ASP A 153 22.94 -4.65 -6.24
N PRO A 154 22.49 -5.47 -7.19
CA PRO A 154 22.99 -5.43 -8.57
C PRO A 154 22.40 -4.27 -9.40
N PHE A 155 22.12 -3.13 -8.78
CA PHE A 155 21.61 -1.95 -9.45
C PHE A 155 22.73 -0.97 -9.74
N THR A 156 22.88 -0.61 -11.00
CA THR A 156 23.89 0.36 -11.45
C THR A 156 23.22 1.68 -11.81
N ILE A 157 24.00 2.75 -11.91
CA ILE A 157 23.57 4.07 -12.37
C ILE A 157 23.18 4.10 -13.85
N LYS A 158 23.53 3.06 -14.64
CA LYS A 158 23.29 2.93 -16.06
C LYS A 158 22.27 1.88 -16.37
#